data_4f30cfb1fdab28c40b211f1701216152
#
_entry.id   4f30cfb1fdab28c40b211f1701216152
#
_cell.length_a   1.000
_cell.length_b   1.000
_cell.length_c   1.000
_cell.angle_alpha   90.00
_cell.angle_beta   90.00
_cell.angle_gamma   90.00
#
_symmetry.space_group_name_H-M   'P 1'
#
loop_
_entity.id
_entity.type
_entity.pdbx_description
1 polymer ?
#
loop_
_entity_poly.entity_id
_entity_poly.type
_entity_poly.pdbx_seq_one_letter_code
_entity_poly.pdbx_strand_id
1 'polypeptide(L)'
;METTQKPKEIIGHLMVLSTIVIYSFNTNFMKILMPEWIDPHGLVLIRCTVMAFGFWIISLFIPANKQQAKPKRKDIFMMMLGGLLGIGGNLLLYINGLNITGPVDAFVIRTVQPIIVIALAVLILHADFNRYKAIGIVLGLAGTLYVSITPHAGAVKDSFTGDVLIFVASVFNALYLILIKPYTQKFNSVIVMRWMSLAAFILVLPFGLHQALKAPLFTSEAPVHICLELGFVLILATMIAYFLNLKALLYISPFVESVYIYLLPITGAIVSISLGLQKFSWHDPIALVLIIAGFALINKKKKVKVVINKS
;
A
#
# COMPACT_ATOMS: atom_id res chain seq x y z
N MET A 1 4.02 24.49 22.70
CA MET A 1 4.58 23.86 21.49
C MET A 1 3.63 22.85 20.80
N GLU A 2 2.34 22.78 21.16
CA GLU A 2 1.38 21.76 20.63
C GLU A 2 0.62 22.18 19.36
N THR A 3 0.60 23.43 18.99
CA THR A 3 -0.26 23.93 17.89
C THR A 3 0.31 23.71 16.48
N THR A 4 1.61 23.46 16.34
CA THR A 4 2.27 23.31 15.02
C THR A 4 2.38 21.85 14.54
N GLN A 5 2.12 20.85 15.39
CA GLN A 5 2.15 19.42 14.98
C GLN A 5 0.86 18.95 14.31
N LYS A 6 -0.32 19.44 14.73
CA LYS A 6 -1.62 19.06 14.18
C LYS A 6 -1.77 19.25 12.65
N PRO A 7 -1.39 20.41 12.06
CA PRO A 7 -1.53 20.59 10.60
C PRO A 7 -0.65 19.63 9.80
N LYS A 8 0.52 19.22 10.31
CA LYS A 8 1.41 18.27 9.63
C LYS A 8 0.87 16.83 9.65
N GLU A 9 0.25 16.39 10.73
CA GLU A 9 -0.41 15.06 10.79
C GLU A 9 -1.54 14.97 9.76
N ILE A 10 -2.36 16.02 9.58
CA ILE A 10 -3.43 16.06 8.58
C ILE A 10 -2.89 15.83 7.17
N ILE A 11 -1.73 16.40 6.84
CA ILE A 11 -1.10 16.17 5.53
C ILE A 11 -0.79 14.69 5.33
N GLY A 12 -0.26 14.00 6.36
CA GLY A 12 -0.02 12.56 6.29
C GLY A 12 -1.28 11.75 6.06
N HIS A 13 -2.37 12.08 6.76
CA HIS A 13 -3.67 11.45 6.58
C HIS A 13 -4.24 11.65 5.17
N LEU A 14 -4.16 12.87 4.63
CA LEU A 14 -4.61 13.18 3.27
C LEU A 14 -3.79 12.43 2.21
N MET A 15 -2.47 12.33 2.40
CA MET A 15 -1.61 11.55 1.49
C MET A 15 -2.03 10.09 1.44
N VAL A 16 -2.25 9.43 2.59
CA VAL A 16 -2.66 8.02 2.61
C VAL A 16 -4.08 7.85 2.06
N LEU A 17 -5.01 8.74 2.39
CA LEU A 17 -6.37 8.68 1.85
C LEU A 17 -6.36 8.77 0.32
N SER A 18 -5.55 9.68 -0.25
CA SER A 18 -5.36 9.77 -1.71
C SER A 18 -4.80 8.48 -2.30
N THR A 19 -3.84 7.83 -1.61
CA THR A 19 -3.31 6.54 -2.08
C THR A 19 -4.34 5.43 -2.04
N ILE A 20 -5.23 5.39 -1.05
CA ILE A 20 -6.31 4.40 -0.98
C ILE A 20 -7.25 4.53 -2.19
N VAL A 21 -7.64 5.76 -2.54
CA VAL A 21 -8.47 6.01 -3.75
C VAL A 21 -7.74 5.53 -5.01
N ILE A 22 -6.47 5.89 -5.17
CA ILE A 22 -5.66 5.46 -6.31
C ILE A 22 -5.56 3.93 -6.36
N TYR A 23 -5.34 3.26 -5.23
CA TYR A 23 -5.23 1.79 -5.18
C TYR A 23 -6.54 1.08 -5.48
N SER A 24 -7.69 1.70 -5.17
CA SER A 24 -9.00 1.17 -5.54
C SER A 24 -9.18 1.07 -7.05
N PHE A 25 -8.80 2.10 -7.80
CA PHE A 25 -8.76 2.05 -9.26
C PHE A 25 -7.69 1.09 -9.77
N ASN A 26 -6.49 1.14 -9.20
CA ASN A 26 -5.36 0.31 -9.61
C ASN A 26 -5.67 -1.19 -9.59
N THR A 27 -6.35 -1.68 -8.55
CA THR A 27 -6.68 -3.11 -8.45
C THR A 27 -7.63 -3.55 -9.56
N ASN A 28 -8.63 -2.73 -9.90
CA ASN A 28 -9.55 -3.00 -10.99
C ASN A 28 -8.84 -2.95 -12.35
N PHE A 29 -8.03 -1.93 -12.61
CA PHE A 29 -7.27 -1.80 -13.85
C PHE A 29 -6.24 -2.94 -14.03
N MET A 30 -5.56 -3.37 -12.97
CA MET A 30 -4.69 -4.55 -13.05
C MET A 30 -5.45 -5.81 -13.45
N LYS A 31 -6.69 -6.00 -12.99
CA LYS A 31 -7.52 -7.14 -13.41
C LYS A 31 -7.92 -7.08 -14.87
N ILE A 32 -8.16 -5.89 -15.41
CA ILE A 32 -8.45 -5.70 -16.84
C ILE A 32 -7.18 -5.97 -17.69
N LEU A 33 -6.03 -5.50 -17.21
CA LEU A 33 -4.76 -5.68 -17.92
C LEU A 33 -4.26 -7.13 -17.91
N MET A 34 -4.55 -7.90 -16.86
CA MET A 34 -4.00 -9.27 -16.64
C MET A 34 -5.05 -10.37 -16.84
N PRO A 35 -4.69 -11.50 -17.41
CA PRO A 35 -3.42 -11.80 -18.12
C PRO A 35 -3.46 -11.44 -19.61
N GLU A 36 -4.59 -10.91 -20.12
CA GLU A 36 -4.86 -10.75 -21.56
C GLU A 36 -3.83 -9.87 -22.27
N TRP A 37 -3.50 -8.71 -21.68
CA TRP A 37 -2.58 -7.73 -22.27
C TRP A 37 -1.16 -7.85 -21.76
N ILE A 38 -0.98 -8.28 -20.52
CA ILE A 38 0.32 -8.47 -19.90
C ILE A 38 0.24 -9.50 -18.76
N ASP A 39 1.20 -10.42 -18.75
CA ASP A 39 1.33 -11.36 -17.64
C ASP A 39 1.75 -10.70 -16.31
N PRO A 40 1.40 -11.31 -15.16
CA PRO A 40 1.66 -10.74 -13.84
C PRO A 40 3.10 -10.28 -13.59
N HIS A 41 4.12 -11.10 -13.87
CA HIS A 41 5.52 -10.74 -13.63
C HIS A 41 5.99 -9.64 -14.60
N GLY A 42 5.48 -9.64 -15.84
CA GLY A 42 5.75 -8.59 -16.83
C GLY A 42 5.25 -7.24 -16.33
N LEU A 43 4.01 -7.19 -15.81
CA LEU A 43 3.43 -5.97 -15.25
C LEU A 43 4.25 -5.46 -14.04
N VAL A 44 4.66 -6.37 -13.13
CA VAL A 44 5.50 -5.99 -11.99
C VAL A 44 6.83 -5.40 -12.45
N LEU A 45 7.48 -6.01 -13.46
CA LEU A 45 8.74 -5.50 -13.98
C LEU A 45 8.59 -4.10 -14.57
N ILE A 46 7.58 -3.86 -15.41
CA ILE A 46 7.37 -2.53 -16.00
C ILE A 46 7.14 -1.48 -14.92
N ARG A 47 6.34 -1.80 -13.89
CA ARG A 47 6.13 -0.92 -12.74
C ARG A 47 7.43 -0.59 -12.01
N CYS A 48 8.24 -1.60 -11.69
CA CYS A 48 9.54 -1.42 -11.02
C CYS A 48 10.52 -0.64 -11.89
N THR A 49 10.50 -0.84 -13.21
CA THR A 49 11.32 -0.10 -14.19
C THR A 49 10.97 1.38 -14.18
N VAL A 50 9.68 1.72 -14.33
CA VAL A 50 9.21 3.12 -14.30
C VAL A 50 9.56 3.79 -12.98
N MET A 51 9.41 3.09 -11.85
CA MET A 51 9.83 3.60 -10.55
C MET A 51 11.34 3.85 -10.47
N ALA A 52 12.15 2.85 -10.84
CA ALA A 52 13.59 2.95 -10.76
C ALA A 52 14.10 4.12 -11.60
N PHE A 53 13.81 4.14 -12.90
CA PHE A 53 14.24 5.23 -13.77
C PHE A 53 13.63 6.57 -13.36
N GLY A 54 12.34 6.62 -13.05
CA GLY A 54 11.66 7.86 -12.65
C GLY A 54 12.28 8.50 -11.41
N PHE A 55 12.50 7.76 -10.32
CA PHE A 55 13.10 8.32 -9.10
C PHE A 55 14.60 8.61 -9.24
N TRP A 56 15.32 7.89 -10.11
CA TRP A 56 16.69 8.26 -10.45
C TRP A 56 16.74 9.59 -11.19
N ILE A 57 15.91 9.78 -12.21
CA ILE A 57 15.82 11.04 -12.96
C ILE A 57 15.41 12.18 -12.04
N ILE A 58 14.31 12.03 -11.27
CA ILE A 58 13.85 13.05 -10.33
C ILE A 58 14.95 13.43 -9.32
N SER A 59 15.72 12.44 -8.88
CA SER A 59 16.80 12.68 -7.89
C SER A 59 17.91 13.58 -8.41
N LEU A 60 18.11 13.70 -9.73
CA LEU A 60 19.09 14.58 -10.34
C LEU A 60 18.71 16.08 -10.21
N PHE A 61 17.41 16.36 -10.12
CA PHE A 61 16.87 17.71 -10.00
C PHE A 61 16.70 18.19 -8.55
N ILE A 62 16.97 17.32 -7.57
CA ILE A 62 16.91 17.72 -6.17
C ILE A 62 18.21 18.42 -5.79
N PRO A 63 18.15 19.69 -5.34
CA PRO A 63 19.35 20.38 -4.90
C PRO A 63 19.97 19.64 -3.71
N ALA A 64 21.28 19.45 -3.77
CA ALA A 64 22.05 18.88 -2.67
C ALA A 64 21.93 19.80 -1.46
N ASN A 65 20.96 19.54 -0.59
CA ASN A 65 20.82 20.30 0.64
C ASN A 65 22.02 19.99 1.54
N LYS A 66 22.88 21.00 1.78
CA LYS A 66 24.08 20.86 2.59
C LYS A 66 23.81 20.38 4.03
N GLN A 67 22.56 20.45 4.48
CA GLN A 67 22.13 20.00 5.82
C GLN A 67 21.76 18.50 5.87
N GLN A 68 21.53 17.83 4.73
CA GLN A 68 21.20 16.42 4.71
C GLN A 68 22.48 15.57 4.58
N ALA A 69 22.73 14.71 5.58
CA ALA A 69 23.86 13.78 5.55
C ALA A 69 23.74 12.84 4.33
N LYS A 70 24.85 12.63 3.61
CA LYS A 70 24.87 11.63 2.53
C LYS A 70 24.60 10.23 3.13
N PRO A 71 23.78 9.38 2.48
CA PRO A 71 23.51 8.03 2.97
C PRO A 71 24.82 7.22 3.05
N LYS A 72 25.07 6.60 4.22
CA LYS A 72 26.16 5.65 4.40
C LYS A 72 25.79 4.29 3.76
N ARG A 73 26.77 3.42 3.53
CA ARG A 73 26.52 2.07 2.97
C ARG A 73 25.43 1.30 3.72
N LYS A 74 25.41 1.38 5.07
CA LYS A 74 24.38 0.75 5.90
C LYS A 74 22.98 1.35 5.64
N ASP A 75 22.88 2.67 5.47
CA ASP A 75 21.61 3.34 5.17
C ASP A 75 21.08 2.89 3.80
N ILE A 76 21.96 2.84 2.79
CA ILE A 76 21.63 2.36 1.44
C ILE A 76 21.14 0.91 1.49
N PHE A 77 21.86 0.02 2.18
CA PHE A 77 21.47 -1.38 2.35
C PHE A 77 20.07 -1.51 2.95
N MET A 78 19.76 -0.75 4.00
CA MET A 78 18.45 -0.79 4.65
C MET A 78 17.32 -0.20 3.76
N MET A 79 17.61 0.85 2.98
CA MET A 79 16.66 1.36 1.98
C MET A 79 16.43 0.32 0.88
N MET A 80 17.46 -0.36 0.41
CA MET A 80 17.34 -1.44 -0.57
C MET A 80 16.53 -2.61 -0.01
N LEU A 81 16.77 -3.01 1.23
CA LEU A 81 15.96 -4.03 1.92
C LEU A 81 14.49 -3.60 2.02
N GLY A 82 14.23 -2.33 2.34
CA GLY A 82 12.88 -1.75 2.28
C GLY A 82 12.26 -1.86 0.89
N GLY A 83 13.04 -1.69 -0.16
CA GLY A 83 12.59 -1.86 -1.55
C GLY A 83 12.31 -3.32 -1.94
N LEU A 84 13.16 -4.24 -1.49
CA LEU A 84 12.94 -5.68 -1.67
C LEU A 84 11.64 -6.14 -1.00
N LEU A 85 11.38 -5.68 0.24
CA LEU A 85 10.18 -6.06 0.98
C LEU A 85 8.95 -5.28 0.52
N GLY A 86 9.02 -3.94 0.51
CA GLY A 86 7.85 -3.07 0.33
C GLY A 86 7.43 -2.86 -1.12
N ILE A 87 8.32 -3.06 -2.08
CA ILE A 87 8.04 -2.86 -3.50
C ILE A 87 8.15 -4.18 -4.25
N GLY A 88 9.35 -4.67 -4.51
CA GLY A 88 9.58 -5.80 -5.40
C GLY A 88 8.92 -7.08 -4.92
N GLY A 89 9.28 -7.53 -3.72
CA GLY A 89 8.74 -8.76 -3.13
C GLY A 89 7.23 -8.67 -2.86
N ASN A 90 6.78 -7.54 -2.29
CA ASN A 90 5.36 -7.32 -2.06
C ASN A 90 4.55 -7.37 -3.37
N LEU A 91 4.99 -6.66 -4.43
CA LEU A 91 4.30 -6.66 -5.72
C LEU A 91 4.30 -8.03 -6.38
N LEU A 92 5.43 -8.75 -6.39
CA LEU A 92 5.49 -10.11 -6.94
C LEU A 92 4.48 -11.03 -6.27
N LEU A 93 4.50 -11.07 -4.95
CA LEU A 93 3.60 -11.92 -4.18
C LEU A 93 2.13 -11.51 -4.35
N TYR A 94 1.85 -10.21 -4.23
CA TYR A 94 0.49 -9.70 -4.30
C TYR A 94 -0.13 -9.88 -5.69
N ILE A 95 0.58 -9.53 -6.77
CA ILE A 95 0.04 -9.60 -8.14
C ILE A 95 -0.15 -11.06 -8.57
N ASN A 96 0.79 -11.95 -8.23
CA ASN A 96 0.61 -13.38 -8.50
C ASN A 96 -0.56 -13.96 -7.69
N GLY A 97 -0.68 -13.61 -6.41
CA GLY A 97 -1.83 -13.99 -5.61
C GLY A 97 -3.14 -13.47 -6.20
N LEU A 98 -3.21 -12.18 -6.54
CA LEU A 98 -4.39 -11.54 -7.15
C LEU A 98 -4.78 -12.19 -8.49
N ASN A 99 -3.82 -12.69 -9.27
CA ASN A 99 -4.10 -13.34 -10.54
C ASN A 99 -4.88 -14.65 -10.39
N ILE A 100 -4.58 -15.43 -9.34
CA ILE A 100 -5.16 -16.75 -9.08
C ILE A 100 -6.24 -16.78 -7.99
N THR A 101 -6.42 -15.68 -7.24
CA THR A 101 -7.54 -15.47 -6.33
C THR A 101 -8.41 -14.28 -6.76
N GLY A 102 -9.53 -14.04 -6.09
CA GLY A 102 -10.40 -12.92 -6.38
C GLY A 102 -9.91 -11.58 -5.79
N PRO A 103 -10.31 -10.43 -6.35
CA PRO A 103 -10.03 -9.12 -5.75
C PRO A 103 -10.59 -9.00 -4.33
N VAL A 104 -11.75 -9.58 -4.08
CA VAL A 104 -12.42 -9.59 -2.77
C VAL A 104 -11.56 -10.28 -1.74
N ASP A 105 -11.11 -11.53 -2.02
CA ASP A 105 -10.26 -12.29 -1.11
C ASP A 105 -8.93 -11.58 -0.85
N ALA A 106 -8.36 -10.97 -1.91
CA ALA A 106 -7.15 -10.16 -1.77
C ALA A 106 -7.34 -8.98 -0.82
N PHE A 107 -8.48 -8.28 -0.87
CA PHE A 107 -8.80 -7.19 0.05
C PHE A 107 -8.96 -7.70 1.48
N VAL A 108 -9.67 -8.83 1.69
CA VAL A 108 -9.87 -9.45 3.02
C VAL A 108 -8.54 -9.76 3.67
N ILE A 109 -7.70 -10.52 2.97
CA ILE A 109 -6.43 -10.99 3.53
C ILE A 109 -5.53 -9.82 3.89
N ARG A 110 -5.50 -8.75 3.06
CA ARG A 110 -4.74 -7.55 3.37
C ARG A 110 -5.20 -6.82 4.62
N THR A 111 -6.44 -7.00 5.07
CA THR A 111 -6.92 -6.37 6.31
C THR A 111 -6.28 -6.93 7.58
N VAL A 112 -5.59 -8.05 7.49
CA VAL A 112 -4.74 -8.56 8.58
C VAL A 112 -3.48 -7.69 8.78
N GLN A 113 -3.09 -6.90 7.77
CA GLN A 113 -1.86 -6.09 7.80
C GLN A 113 -1.75 -5.17 9.03
N PRO A 114 -2.76 -4.41 9.49
CA PRO A 114 -2.64 -3.59 10.70
C PRO A 114 -2.33 -4.40 11.96
N ILE A 115 -2.81 -5.64 12.05
CA ILE A 115 -2.50 -6.54 13.16
C ILE A 115 -1.02 -6.91 13.13
N ILE A 116 -0.50 -7.26 11.95
CA ILE A 116 0.92 -7.58 11.77
C ILE A 116 1.79 -6.35 12.10
N VAL A 117 1.41 -5.18 11.57
CA VAL A 117 2.14 -3.92 11.84
C VAL A 117 2.18 -3.59 13.33
N ILE A 118 1.06 -3.74 14.06
CA ILE A 118 1.07 -3.44 15.49
C ILE A 118 1.86 -4.46 16.28
N ALA A 119 1.77 -5.74 15.94
CA ALA A 119 2.59 -6.78 16.56
C ALA A 119 4.10 -6.48 16.38
N LEU A 120 4.51 -6.15 15.16
CA LEU A 120 5.88 -5.76 14.86
C LEU A 120 6.28 -4.44 15.54
N ALA A 121 5.38 -3.45 15.60
CA ALA A 121 5.65 -2.18 16.26
C ALA A 121 5.83 -2.36 17.78
N VAL A 122 5.05 -3.22 18.41
CA VAL A 122 5.23 -3.57 19.84
C VAL A 122 6.54 -4.31 20.06
N LEU A 123 6.84 -5.31 19.23
CA LEU A 123 8.03 -6.15 19.38
C LEU A 123 9.34 -5.40 19.05
N ILE A 124 9.35 -4.59 17.99
CA ILE A 124 10.57 -3.96 17.45
C ILE A 124 10.73 -2.53 17.93
N LEU A 125 9.64 -1.75 17.99
CA LEU A 125 9.67 -0.32 18.35
C LEU A 125 9.19 -0.04 19.77
N HIS A 126 8.80 -1.08 20.54
CA HIS A 126 8.26 -0.96 21.91
C HIS A 126 7.08 0.05 21.98
N ALA A 127 6.23 0.05 20.97
CA ALA A 127 5.12 0.99 20.83
C ALA A 127 4.00 0.70 21.82
N ASP A 128 3.35 1.78 22.32
CA ASP A 128 2.21 1.66 23.22
C ASP A 128 1.01 0.99 22.54
N PHE A 129 0.48 -0.05 23.18
CA PHE A 129 -0.74 -0.71 22.78
C PHE A 129 -1.84 -0.46 23.82
N ASN A 130 -3.02 -0.04 23.37
CA ASN A 130 -4.13 0.25 24.27
C ASN A 130 -5.44 -0.40 23.80
N ARG A 131 -6.42 -0.52 24.72
CA ARG A 131 -7.72 -1.16 24.46
C ARG A 131 -8.49 -0.54 23.29
N TYR A 132 -8.35 0.76 23.03
CA TYR A 132 -9.04 1.43 21.92
C TYR A 132 -8.49 0.97 20.57
N LYS A 133 -7.16 0.80 20.47
CA LYS A 133 -6.53 0.22 19.28
C LYS A 133 -6.99 -1.22 19.07
N ALA A 134 -7.04 -2.04 20.13
CA ALA A 134 -7.54 -3.41 20.05
C ALA A 134 -8.98 -3.49 19.53
N ILE A 135 -9.90 -2.74 20.15
CA ILE A 135 -11.31 -2.70 19.74
C ILE A 135 -11.46 -2.19 18.30
N GLY A 136 -10.73 -1.13 17.95
CA GLY A 136 -10.77 -0.57 16.60
C GLY A 136 -10.27 -1.54 15.51
N ILE A 137 -9.22 -2.33 15.80
CA ILE A 137 -8.74 -3.41 14.91
C ILE A 137 -9.84 -4.47 14.73
N VAL A 138 -10.46 -4.92 15.82
CA VAL A 138 -11.53 -5.94 15.76
C VAL A 138 -12.72 -5.45 14.95
N LEU A 139 -13.16 -4.19 15.15
CA LEU A 139 -14.25 -3.60 14.36
C LEU A 139 -13.90 -3.44 12.89
N GLY A 140 -12.68 -2.97 12.59
CA GLY A 140 -12.19 -2.85 11.20
C GLY A 140 -12.16 -4.21 10.49
N LEU A 141 -11.62 -5.24 11.16
CA LEU A 141 -11.62 -6.61 10.64
C LEU A 141 -13.04 -7.14 10.44
N ALA A 142 -13.93 -6.97 11.42
CA ALA A 142 -15.32 -7.44 11.33
C ALA A 142 -16.04 -6.79 10.15
N GLY A 143 -15.89 -5.48 9.95
CA GLY A 143 -16.49 -4.77 8.81
C GLY A 143 -15.95 -5.25 7.47
N THR A 144 -14.64 -5.48 7.38
CA THR A 144 -14.01 -5.98 6.15
C THR A 144 -14.40 -7.42 5.85
N LEU A 145 -14.37 -8.31 6.84
CA LEU A 145 -14.84 -9.68 6.70
C LEU A 145 -16.32 -9.71 6.28
N TYR A 146 -17.15 -8.84 6.83
CA TYR A 146 -18.57 -8.77 6.48
C TYR A 146 -18.78 -8.45 4.99
N VAL A 147 -18.05 -7.49 4.41
CA VAL A 147 -18.09 -7.24 2.94
C VAL A 147 -17.68 -8.47 2.16
N SER A 148 -16.65 -9.15 2.62
CA SER A 148 -15.96 -10.19 1.87
C SER A 148 -16.70 -11.52 1.82
N ILE A 149 -17.42 -11.87 2.90
CA ILE A 149 -18.27 -13.08 2.94
C ILE A 149 -19.62 -12.86 2.24
N THR A 150 -19.95 -11.61 1.88
CA THR A 150 -21.20 -11.33 1.16
C THR A 150 -21.04 -11.77 -0.29
N PRO A 151 -21.94 -12.60 -0.83
CA PRO A 151 -21.83 -13.09 -2.20
C PRO A 151 -21.84 -11.94 -3.20
N HIS A 152 -20.76 -11.77 -3.93
CA HIS A 152 -20.67 -10.85 -5.06
C HIS A 152 -20.72 -11.68 -6.35
N ALA A 153 -21.50 -11.25 -7.35
CA ALA A 153 -21.55 -11.91 -8.63
C ALA A 153 -20.17 -11.82 -9.31
N GLY A 154 -19.54 -12.96 -9.57
CA GLY A 154 -18.23 -13.04 -10.24
C GLY A 154 -17.07 -13.54 -9.36
N ALA A 155 -17.34 -14.11 -8.18
CA ALA A 155 -16.31 -14.74 -7.36
C ALA A 155 -15.55 -15.81 -8.15
N VAL A 156 -14.23 -15.65 -8.25
CA VAL A 156 -13.33 -16.67 -8.81
C VAL A 156 -13.17 -17.78 -7.78
N LYS A 157 -13.01 -19.02 -8.27
CA LYS A 157 -12.85 -20.21 -7.41
C LYS A 157 -11.66 -20.01 -6.45
N ASP A 158 -11.92 -20.17 -5.15
CA ASP A 158 -10.93 -20.01 -4.08
C ASP A 158 -9.61 -20.71 -4.38
N SER A 159 -8.51 -19.97 -4.29
CA SER A 159 -7.17 -20.51 -4.38
C SER A 159 -6.40 -20.28 -3.09
N PHE A 160 -6.28 -21.31 -2.27
CA PHE A 160 -5.47 -21.28 -1.04
C PHE A 160 -4.04 -20.78 -1.30
N THR A 161 -3.44 -21.14 -2.43
CA THR A 161 -2.11 -20.67 -2.81
C THR A 161 -2.09 -19.15 -3.05
N GLY A 162 -3.11 -18.60 -3.72
CA GLY A 162 -3.25 -17.17 -3.94
C GLY A 162 -3.38 -16.41 -2.61
N ASP A 163 -4.17 -16.94 -1.71
CA ASP A 163 -4.40 -16.35 -0.39
C ASP A 163 -3.12 -16.32 0.45
N VAL A 164 -2.34 -17.42 0.45
CA VAL A 164 -1.04 -17.46 1.12
C VAL A 164 -0.06 -16.44 0.53
N LEU A 165 -0.02 -16.29 -0.81
CA LEU A 165 0.85 -15.30 -1.45
C LEU A 165 0.48 -13.87 -1.01
N ILE A 166 -0.81 -13.55 -0.94
CA ILE A 166 -1.29 -12.23 -0.50
C ILE A 166 -1.01 -11.99 0.99
N PHE A 167 -1.18 -13.03 1.82
CA PHE A 167 -0.84 -12.94 3.24
C PHE A 167 0.66 -12.66 3.43
N VAL A 168 1.54 -13.38 2.75
CA VAL A 168 2.99 -13.15 2.81
C VAL A 168 3.35 -11.75 2.26
N ALA A 169 2.67 -11.29 1.21
CA ALA A 169 2.81 -9.92 0.72
C ALA A 169 2.46 -8.89 1.81
N SER A 170 1.42 -9.15 2.60
CA SER A 170 1.01 -8.28 3.72
C SER A 170 2.05 -8.26 4.84
N VAL A 171 2.70 -9.41 5.13
CA VAL A 171 3.84 -9.48 6.07
C VAL A 171 5.01 -8.66 5.55
N PHE A 172 5.36 -8.79 4.27
CA PHE A 172 6.45 -8.02 3.64
C PHE A 172 6.19 -6.52 3.71
N ASN A 173 4.96 -6.09 3.44
CA ASN A 173 4.58 -4.69 3.55
C ASN A 173 4.64 -4.18 5.01
N ALA A 174 4.17 -4.97 5.97
CA ALA A 174 4.25 -4.61 7.39
C ALA A 174 5.70 -4.45 7.87
N LEU A 175 6.60 -5.36 7.49
CA LEU A 175 8.03 -5.25 7.76
C LEU A 175 8.63 -4.00 7.13
N TYR A 176 8.32 -3.74 5.86
CA TYR A 176 8.74 -2.53 5.17
C TYR A 176 8.36 -1.26 5.93
N LEU A 177 7.08 -1.11 6.33
CA LEU A 177 6.58 0.07 7.02
C LEU A 177 7.36 0.36 8.31
N ILE A 178 7.69 -0.69 9.06
CA ILE A 178 8.47 -0.57 10.31
C ILE A 178 9.93 -0.21 10.03
N LEU A 179 10.57 -0.93 9.09
CA LEU A 179 11.99 -0.77 8.80
C LEU A 179 12.32 0.56 8.13
N ILE A 180 11.45 1.06 7.25
CA ILE A 180 11.72 2.27 6.48
C ILE A 180 11.45 3.57 7.24
N LYS A 181 10.58 3.54 8.26
CA LYS A 181 10.18 4.72 9.03
C LYS A 181 11.35 5.60 9.51
N PRO A 182 12.44 5.09 10.12
CA PRO A 182 13.57 5.91 10.52
C PRO A 182 14.27 6.62 9.35
N TYR A 183 14.29 5.98 8.19
CA TYR A 183 14.96 6.50 6.99
C TYR A 183 14.17 7.59 6.30
N THR A 184 12.84 7.56 6.38
CA THR A 184 11.99 8.68 5.87
C THR A 184 12.22 9.96 6.66
N GLN A 185 12.56 9.86 7.95
CA GLN A 185 12.86 11.02 8.79
C GLN A 185 14.27 11.56 8.59
N LYS A 186 15.22 10.68 8.24
CA LYS A 186 16.64 11.00 8.10
C LYS A 186 17.01 11.53 6.73
N PHE A 187 16.33 11.07 5.67
CA PHE A 187 16.66 11.38 4.28
C PHE A 187 15.46 11.92 3.51
N ASN A 188 15.74 12.64 2.42
CA ASN A 188 14.69 13.06 1.48
C ASN A 188 13.96 11.83 0.90
N SER A 189 12.62 11.88 0.86
CA SER A 189 11.79 10.78 0.39
C SER A 189 12.15 10.30 -1.03
N VAL A 190 12.60 11.19 -1.91
CA VAL A 190 13.05 10.81 -3.27
C VAL A 190 14.34 10.00 -3.22
N ILE A 191 15.29 10.34 -2.32
CA ILE A 191 16.52 9.57 -2.14
C ILE A 191 16.20 8.17 -1.61
N VAL A 192 15.26 8.07 -0.67
CA VAL A 192 14.80 6.77 -0.16
C VAL A 192 14.16 5.94 -1.28
N MET A 193 13.21 6.55 -2.04
CA MET A 193 12.55 5.87 -3.16
C MET A 193 13.52 5.44 -4.25
N ARG A 194 14.55 6.24 -4.55
CA ARG A 194 15.58 5.90 -5.53
C ARG A 194 16.26 4.56 -5.23
N TRP A 195 16.71 4.37 -3.99
CA TRP A 195 17.37 3.12 -3.59
C TRP A 195 16.40 1.95 -3.45
N MET A 196 15.20 2.22 -2.96
CA MET A 196 14.15 1.21 -2.84
C MET A 196 13.72 0.68 -4.22
N SER A 197 13.45 1.57 -5.16
CA SER A 197 12.99 1.20 -6.50
C SER A 197 14.08 0.47 -7.31
N LEU A 198 15.34 0.86 -7.15
CA LEU A 198 16.47 0.15 -7.76
C LEU A 198 16.56 -1.31 -7.28
N ALA A 199 16.44 -1.53 -5.97
CA ALA A 199 16.47 -2.88 -5.41
C ALA A 199 15.27 -3.72 -5.89
N ALA A 200 14.09 -3.12 -5.94
CA ALA A 200 12.90 -3.77 -6.48
C ALA A 200 13.06 -4.16 -7.96
N PHE A 201 13.60 -3.26 -8.78
CA PHE A 201 13.88 -3.51 -10.19
C PHE A 201 14.86 -4.68 -10.36
N ILE A 202 15.99 -4.68 -9.63
CA ILE A 202 16.99 -5.76 -9.70
C ILE A 202 16.37 -7.10 -9.29
N LEU A 203 15.54 -7.12 -8.23
CA LEU A 203 14.87 -8.34 -7.77
C LEU A 203 13.92 -8.91 -8.83
N VAL A 204 13.12 -8.04 -9.47
CA VAL A 204 12.02 -8.45 -10.35
C VAL A 204 12.51 -8.77 -11.76
N LEU A 205 13.65 -8.21 -12.18
CA LEU A 205 14.19 -8.33 -13.54
C LEU A 205 14.23 -9.79 -14.04
N PRO A 206 14.80 -10.77 -13.33
CA PRO A 206 14.90 -12.15 -13.83
C PRO A 206 13.52 -12.82 -14.01
N PHE A 207 12.52 -12.43 -13.22
CA PHE A 207 11.17 -13.03 -13.27
C PHE A 207 10.30 -12.43 -14.37
N GLY A 208 10.40 -11.11 -14.59
CA GLY A 208 9.47 -10.37 -15.44
C GLY A 208 9.97 -10.10 -16.87
N LEU A 209 11.29 -10.24 -17.15
CA LEU A 209 11.86 -9.79 -18.41
C LEU A 209 11.23 -10.48 -19.63
N HIS A 210 11.13 -11.81 -19.57
CA HIS A 210 10.56 -12.59 -20.67
C HIS A 210 9.08 -12.23 -20.92
N GLN A 211 8.28 -12.11 -19.85
CA GLN A 211 6.87 -11.76 -19.97
C GLN A 211 6.65 -10.32 -20.45
N ALA A 212 7.46 -9.38 -19.96
CA ALA A 212 7.38 -7.99 -20.40
C ALA A 212 7.72 -7.82 -21.89
N LEU A 213 8.74 -8.51 -22.37
CA LEU A 213 9.14 -8.43 -23.81
C LEU A 213 8.14 -9.09 -24.76
N LYS A 214 7.37 -10.07 -24.27
CA LYS A 214 6.37 -10.78 -25.07
C LYS A 214 4.93 -10.30 -24.83
N ALA A 215 4.75 -9.25 -24.04
CA ALA A 215 3.41 -8.77 -23.71
C ALA A 215 2.64 -8.34 -24.97
N PRO A 216 1.41 -8.84 -25.19
CA PRO A 216 0.55 -8.43 -26.31
C PRO A 216 0.35 -6.92 -26.38
N LEU A 217 0.38 -6.26 -25.26
CA LEU A 217 0.31 -4.81 -25.11
C LEU A 217 1.29 -4.04 -26.03
N PHE A 218 2.47 -4.61 -26.32
CA PHE A 218 3.50 -3.97 -27.15
C PHE A 218 3.57 -4.54 -28.60
N THR A 219 2.87 -5.62 -28.86
CA THR A 219 2.92 -6.32 -30.16
C THR A 219 1.61 -6.27 -30.93
N SER A 220 0.49 -5.96 -30.26
CA SER A 220 -0.83 -5.81 -30.85
C SER A 220 -1.30 -4.35 -30.80
N GLU A 221 -2.28 -4.00 -31.62
CA GLU A 221 -2.96 -2.70 -31.54
C GLU A 221 -3.85 -2.66 -30.28
N ALA A 222 -3.24 -2.34 -29.15
CA ALA A 222 -3.96 -2.20 -27.89
C ALA A 222 -4.92 -1.01 -27.98
N PRO A 223 -6.21 -1.17 -27.57
CA PRO A 223 -7.17 -0.08 -27.53
C PRO A 223 -6.68 1.06 -26.63
N VAL A 224 -7.08 2.29 -26.95
CA VAL A 224 -6.64 3.50 -26.22
C VAL A 224 -6.96 3.41 -24.73
N HIS A 225 -8.10 2.83 -24.34
CA HIS A 225 -8.46 2.69 -22.92
C HIS A 225 -7.46 1.79 -22.16
N ILE A 226 -6.97 0.70 -22.77
CA ILE A 226 -5.93 -0.17 -22.15
C ILE A 226 -4.63 0.61 -21.93
N CYS A 227 -4.23 1.45 -22.89
CA CYS A 227 -3.05 2.31 -22.72
C CYS A 227 -3.24 3.34 -21.59
N LEU A 228 -4.45 3.90 -21.44
CA LEU A 228 -4.78 4.84 -20.37
C LEU A 228 -4.78 4.16 -19.01
N GLU A 229 -5.34 2.96 -18.91
CA GLU A 229 -5.34 2.16 -17.68
C GLU A 229 -3.90 1.79 -17.26
N LEU A 230 -3.08 1.36 -18.22
CA LEU A 230 -1.66 1.13 -17.96
C LEU A 230 -0.96 2.41 -17.51
N GLY A 231 -1.19 3.53 -18.18
CA GLY A 231 -0.65 4.85 -17.80
C GLY A 231 -1.02 5.22 -16.37
N PHE A 232 -2.28 5.00 -15.97
CA PHE A 232 -2.74 5.19 -14.59
C PHE A 232 -1.96 4.28 -13.61
N VAL A 233 -1.85 2.99 -13.92
CA VAL A 233 -1.13 2.02 -13.09
C VAL A 233 0.34 2.40 -12.92
N LEU A 234 1.00 2.86 -13.99
CA LEU A 234 2.43 3.19 -13.96
C LEU A 234 2.71 4.52 -13.27
N ILE A 235 1.94 5.56 -13.55
CA ILE A 235 2.23 6.91 -13.04
C ILE A 235 1.53 7.15 -11.69
N LEU A 236 0.20 7.03 -11.65
CA LEU A 236 -0.54 7.35 -10.42
C LEU A 236 -0.34 6.29 -9.36
N ALA A 237 -0.59 5.03 -9.69
CA ALA A 237 -0.57 3.97 -8.69
C ALA A 237 0.85 3.47 -8.35
N THR A 238 1.81 3.66 -9.25
CA THR A 238 3.18 3.21 -9.00
C THR A 238 4.08 4.36 -8.54
N MET A 239 4.22 5.44 -9.29
CA MET A 239 5.11 6.53 -8.87
C MET A 239 4.49 7.39 -7.77
N ILE A 240 3.30 7.94 -8.01
CA ILE A 240 2.70 8.92 -7.11
C ILE A 240 2.23 8.27 -5.80
N ALA A 241 1.47 7.16 -5.87
CA ALA A 241 0.93 6.55 -4.66
C ALA A 241 2.03 5.99 -3.74
N TYR A 242 3.05 5.31 -4.26
CA TYR A 242 4.17 4.84 -3.44
C TYR A 242 4.97 6.00 -2.83
N PHE A 243 5.17 7.07 -3.58
CA PHE A 243 5.83 8.26 -3.05
C PHE A 243 5.01 8.94 -1.94
N LEU A 244 3.69 9.09 -2.13
CA LEU A 244 2.79 9.65 -1.12
C LEU A 244 2.77 8.79 0.14
N ASN A 245 2.70 7.47 0.00
CA ASN A 245 2.72 6.53 1.11
C ASN A 245 4.03 6.63 1.91
N LEU A 246 5.18 6.59 1.23
CA LEU A 246 6.46 6.78 1.88
C LEU A 246 6.55 8.15 2.58
N LYS A 247 6.11 9.21 1.91
CA LYS A 247 6.15 10.57 2.46
C LYS A 247 5.18 10.76 3.63
N ALA A 248 4.04 10.07 3.64
CA ALA A 248 3.10 10.08 4.75
C ALA A 248 3.74 9.58 6.05
N LEU A 249 4.67 8.62 5.97
CA LEU A 249 5.41 8.13 7.13
C LEU A 249 6.28 9.20 7.82
N LEU A 250 6.53 10.36 7.18
CA LEU A 250 7.13 11.51 7.88
C LEU A 250 6.20 12.04 8.98
N TYR A 251 4.89 11.99 8.75
CA TYR A 251 3.88 12.68 9.54
C TYR A 251 3.09 11.75 10.46
N ILE A 252 2.84 10.50 10.02
CA ILE A 252 2.05 9.51 10.74
C ILE A 252 2.87 8.24 11.04
N SER A 253 2.39 7.43 11.98
CA SER A 253 3.05 6.16 12.32
C SER A 253 2.74 5.06 11.30
N PRO A 254 3.60 4.03 11.17
CA PRO A 254 3.34 2.85 10.33
C PRO A 254 2.01 2.17 10.64
N PHE A 255 1.64 2.13 11.93
CA PHE A 255 0.36 1.55 12.36
C PHE A 255 -0.82 2.38 11.85
N VAL A 256 -0.79 3.72 11.97
CA VAL A 256 -1.86 4.58 11.46
C VAL A 256 -1.98 4.47 9.95
N GLU A 257 -0.85 4.43 9.23
CA GLU A 257 -0.85 4.21 7.77
C GLU A 257 -1.52 2.88 7.41
N SER A 258 -1.14 1.78 8.07
CA SER A 258 -1.67 0.45 7.75
C SER A 258 -3.18 0.33 7.99
N VAL A 259 -3.74 1.06 8.95
CA VAL A 259 -5.18 1.03 9.27
C VAL A 259 -6.05 1.57 8.11
N TYR A 260 -5.51 2.46 7.28
CA TYR A 260 -6.23 2.97 6.11
C TYR A 260 -6.58 1.87 5.10
N ILE A 261 -5.90 0.71 5.14
CA ILE A 261 -6.21 -0.42 4.26
C ILE A 261 -7.64 -0.93 4.45
N TYR A 262 -8.24 -0.71 5.62
CA TYR A 262 -9.65 -1.04 5.87
C TYR A 262 -10.64 -0.27 4.98
N LEU A 263 -10.23 0.84 4.38
CA LEU A 263 -11.06 1.59 3.45
C LEU A 263 -11.05 0.98 2.03
N LEU A 264 -10.05 0.14 1.70
CA LEU A 264 -9.91 -0.43 0.34
C LEU A 264 -11.12 -1.25 -0.13
N PRO A 265 -11.73 -2.14 0.68
CA PRO A 265 -12.89 -2.90 0.23
C PRO A 265 -14.06 -2.00 -0.17
N ILE A 266 -14.28 -0.92 0.57
CA ILE A 266 -15.38 0.02 0.33
C ILE A 266 -15.09 0.90 -0.87
N THR A 267 -13.93 1.56 -0.89
CA THR A 267 -13.55 2.40 -2.03
C THR A 267 -13.39 1.57 -3.30
N GLY A 268 -12.90 0.33 -3.17
CA GLY A 268 -12.81 -0.63 -4.27
C GLY A 268 -14.19 -1.03 -4.81
N ALA A 269 -15.16 -1.30 -3.92
CA ALA A 269 -16.55 -1.59 -4.33
C ALA A 269 -17.18 -0.40 -5.05
N ILE A 270 -17.01 0.83 -4.54
CA ILE A 270 -17.52 2.06 -5.20
C ILE A 270 -16.94 2.17 -6.61
N VAL A 271 -15.62 1.98 -6.77
CA VAL A 271 -14.97 2.03 -8.08
C VAL A 271 -15.47 0.91 -8.99
N SER A 272 -15.58 -0.34 -8.49
CA SER A 272 -16.07 -1.48 -9.27
C SER A 272 -17.50 -1.25 -9.77
N ILE A 273 -18.37 -0.66 -8.94
CA ILE A 273 -19.73 -0.30 -9.32
C ILE A 273 -19.73 0.81 -10.38
N SER A 274 -18.90 1.84 -10.21
CA SER A 274 -18.81 2.96 -11.17
C SER A 274 -18.26 2.53 -12.52
N LEU A 275 -17.42 1.49 -12.57
CA LEU A 275 -16.92 0.88 -13.81
C LEU A 275 -17.85 -0.20 -14.39
N GLY A 276 -19.01 -0.45 -13.77
CA GLY A 276 -19.95 -1.48 -14.21
C GLY A 276 -19.47 -2.93 -13.97
N LEU A 277 -18.40 -3.12 -13.22
CA LEU A 277 -17.82 -4.43 -12.92
C LEU A 277 -18.56 -5.17 -11.80
N GLN A 278 -19.33 -4.44 -10.97
CA GLN A 278 -20.07 -4.98 -9.83
C GLN A 278 -21.41 -4.25 -9.65
N LYS A 279 -22.43 -4.95 -9.11
CA LYS A 279 -23.71 -4.33 -8.73
C LYS A 279 -23.66 -3.84 -7.28
N PHE A 280 -24.40 -2.77 -6.98
CA PHE A 280 -24.57 -2.25 -5.63
C PHE A 280 -25.16 -3.30 -4.69
N SER A 281 -24.62 -3.39 -3.48
CA SER A 281 -25.12 -4.25 -2.40
C SER A 281 -25.43 -3.43 -1.16
N TRP A 282 -26.60 -3.69 -0.52
CA TRP A 282 -26.95 -3.04 0.76
C TRP A 282 -26.06 -3.45 1.94
N HIS A 283 -25.25 -4.48 1.78
CA HIS A 283 -24.27 -4.89 2.78
C HIS A 283 -23.09 -3.92 2.88
N ASP A 284 -22.75 -3.22 1.79
CA ASP A 284 -21.60 -2.31 1.74
C ASP A 284 -21.72 -1.13 2.74
N PRO A 285 -22.89 -0.45 2.89
CA PRO A 285 -23.07 0.60 3.92
C PRO A 285 -22.89 0.12 5.36
N ILE A 286 -23.31 -1.11 5.68
CA ILE A 286 -23.17 -1.66 7.04
C ILE A 286 -21.66 -1.86 7.37
N ALA A 287 -20.95 -2.44 6.43
CA ALA A 287 -19.51 -2.62 6.56
C ALA A 287 -18.78 -1.26 6.71
N LEU A 288 -19.19 -0.26 5.93
CA LEU A 288 -18.65 1.10 6.02
C LEU A 288 -18.77 1.67 7.43
N VAL A 289 -19.92 1.53 8.07
CA VAL A 289 -20.14 2.02 9.45
C VAL A 289 -19.19 1.32 10.42
N LEU A 290 -19.05 -0.01 10.33
CA LEU A 290 -18.13 -0.77 11.20
C LEU A 290 -16.68 -0.35 11.01
N ILE A 291 -16.25 -0.18 9.75
CA ILE A 291 -14.88 0.22 9.41
C ILE A 291 -14.58 1.65 9.90
N ILE A 292 -15.49 2.60 9.65
CA ILE A 292 -15.33 3.98 10.11
C ILE A 292 -15.31 4.05 11.64
N ALA A 293 -16.17 3.30 12.33
CA ALA A 293 -16.16 3.23 13.79
C ALA A 293 -14.83 2.66 14.31
N GLY A 294 -14.34 1.59 13.71
CA GLY A 294 -13.03 1.00 14.00
C GLY A 294 -11.89 2.00 13.82
N PHE A 295 -11.85 2.67 12.66
CA PHE A 295 -10.86 3.69 12.35
C PHE A 295 -10.88 4.87 13.34
N ALA A 296 -12.07 5.37 13.69
CA ALA A 296 -12.22 6.46 14.66
C ALA A 296 -11.71 6.08 16.05
N LEU A 297 -11.96 4.84 16.51
CA LEU A 297 -11.45 4.33 17.77
C LEU A 297 -9.93 4.19 17.81
N ILE A 298 -9.32 3.70 16.73
CA ILE A 298 -7.85 3.56 16.60
C ILE A 298 -7.17 4.93 16.73
N ASN A 299 -7.75 5.95 16.10
CA ASN A 299 -7.18 7.31 16.08
C ASN A 299 -7.53 8.13 17.34
N LYS A 300 -8.30 7.58 18.28
CA LYS A 300 -8.66 8.28 19.52
C LYS A 300 -7.44 8.47 20.40
N LYS A 301 -6.91 9.71 20.46
CA LYS A 301 -5.80 10.07 21.35
C LYS A 301 -6.25 9.90 22.80
N LYS A 302 -5.45 9.22 23.65
CA LYS A 302 -5.62 9.20 25.09
C LYS A 302 -5.56 10.65 25.59
N LYS A 303 -6.63 11.17 26.21
CA LYS A 303 -6.53 12.41 27.00
C LYS A 303 -5.56 12.10 28.15
N VAL A 304 -4.36 12.63 28.10
CA VAL A 304 -3.44 12.61 29.24
C VAL A 304 -4.11 13.44 30.33
N LYS A 305 -4.58 12.80 31.40
CA LYS A 305 -4.93 13.50 32.63
C LYS A 305 -3.62 14.05 33.19
N VAL A 306 -3.38 15.34 32.99
CA VAL A 306 -2.36 16.05 33.73
C VAL A 306 -2.84 16.08 35.18
N VAL A 307 -2.29 15.20 36.00
CA VAL A 307 -2.42 15.26 37.44
C VAL A 307 -1.53 16.44 37.85
N ILE A 308 -2.16 17.59 38.05
CA ILE A 308 -1.50 18.73 38.68
C ILE A 308 -1.39 18.34 40.18
N ASN A 309 -0.22 17.85 40.55
CA ASN A 309 0.13 17.70 41.96
C ASN A 309 0.27 19.12 42.53
N LYS A 310 -0.77 19.61 43.19
CA LYS A 310 -0.67 20.77 44.06
C LYS A 310 0.04 20.33 45.33
N SER A 311 1.31 20.57 45.41
CA SER A 311 2.08 20.65 46.65
C SER A 311 2.26 22.10 47.07
#